data_d12a1b4041ae859d2f40660c3ae06a25
#
_entry.id   d12a1b4041ae859d2f40660c3ae06a25
#
_cell.length_a   1.000
_cell.length_b   1.000
_cell.length_c   1.000
_cell.angle_alpha   90.00
_cell.angle_beta   90.00
_cell.angle_gamma   90.00
#
_symmetry.space_group_name_H-M   'P 1'
#
loop_
_entity.id
_entity.type
_entity.pdbx_description
1 polymer ?
#
loop_
_entity_poly.entity_id
_entity_poly.type
_entity_poly.pdbx_seq_one_letter_code
_entity_poly.pdbx_strand_id
1 'polypeptide(L)'
;MRRLKEAPMAPPRIPGFRLGIYVFKDAEVVDFAAPHGVFSVARRFNPELDAFLVADAMRPVQTQAGFTVLPNYSFSDRPSMDAFLIPGGYGTRQELHNGRLHEFIRSLPESCLLTSVCTGSWIYGKMGLLDGLPATNRKEGDRVEQTPPGKIPIDRLADIAPKARISRARVVDAGRIVTAGGIASGMEMGFHLLRRAGHDEQFISEVARVMEYAKAYELYRNDREEVAR
;
A
#
# COMPACT_ATOMS: atom_id res chain seq x y z
N MET A 1 9.04 51.74 -25.17
CA MET A 1 8.88 50.87 -23.95
C MET A 1 8.66 49.42 -24.37
N ARG A 2 9.70 48.57 -24.25
CA ARG A 2 9.55 47.14 -24.48
C ARG A 2 8.94 46.50 -23.22
N ARG A 3 7.77 45.90 -23.32
CA ARG A 3 7.21 45.06 -22.26
C ARG A 3 8.16 43.83 -22.10
N LEU A 4 8.77 43.73 -20.94
CA LEU A 4 9.45 42.52 -20.51
C LEU A 4 8.39 41.39 -20.52
N LYS A 5 8.59 40.40 -21.37
CA LYS A 5 7.81 39.15 -21.32
C LYS A 5 8.21 38.47 -19.99
N GLU A 6 7.25 38.37 -19.07
CA GLU A 6 7.42 37.53 -17.89
C GLU A 6 7.81 36.12 -18.33
N ALA A 7 8.89 35.63 -17.76
CA ALA A 7 9.30 34.25 -17.98
C ALA A 7 8.16 33.33 -17.48
N PRO A 8 7.85 32.24 -18.20
CA PRO A 8 6.81 31.31 -17.74
C PRO A 8 7.19 30.82 -16.33
N MET A 9 6.26 30.96 -15.41
CA MET A 9 6.40 30.44 -14.05
C MET A 9 6.71 28.95 -14.13
N ALA A 10 7.80 28.50 -13.50
CA ALA A 10 8.12 27.09 -13.42
C ALA A 10 6.89 26.34 -12.84
N PRO A 11 6.52 25.18 -13.39
CA PRO A 11 5.42 24.42 -12.87
C PRO A 11 5.66 24.13 -11.37
N PRO A 12 4.60 24.13 -10.54
CA PRO A 12 4.76 23.86 -9.12
C PRO A 12 5.46 22.50 -8.95
N ARG A 13 6.54 22.51 -8.17
CA ARG A 13 7.25 21.27 -7.83
C ARG A 13 6.30 20.37 -7.06
N ILE A 14 5.97 19.19 -7.60
CA ILE A 14 5.27 18.16 -6.85
C ILE A 14 6.26 17.62 -5.82
N PRO A 15 5.92 17.67 -4.53
CA PRO A 15 6.81 17.19 -3.48
C PRO A 15 7.15 15.71 -3.67
N GLY A 16 8.30 15.29 -3.19
CA GLY A 16 8.69 13.90 -3.14
C GLY A 16 7.74 13.10 -2.25
N PHE A 17 7.58 11.82 -2.57
CA PHE A 17 6.77 10.90 -1.76
C PHE A 17 7.55 9.61 -1.54
N ARG A 18 7.65 9.20 -0.27
CA ARG A 18 8.42 8.03 0.15
C ARG A 18 7.50 6.93 0.67
N LEU A 19 7.51 5.81 -0.01
CA LEU A 19 6.74 4.60 0.34
C LEU A 19 7.64 3.60 1.07
N GLY A 20 7.43 3.42 2.38
CA GLY A 20 8.01 2.32 3.14
C GLY A 20 7.13 1.08 3.02
N ILE A 21 7.71 -0.04 2.61
CA ILE A 21 6.98 -1.30 2.42
C ILE A 21 7.51 -2.32 3.41
N TYR A 22 6.65 -2.80 4.30
CA TYR A 22 7.00 -3.83 5.26
C TYR A 22 7.23 -5.17 4.58
N VAL A 23 8.30 -5.85 4.94
CA VAL A 23 8.58 -7.22 4.52
C VAL A 23 8.84 -8.11 5.73
N PHE A 24 8.22 -9.28 5.73
CA PHE A 24 8.25 -10.24 6.81
C PHE A 24 8.26 -11.67 6.26
N LYS A 25 8.54 -12.64 7.11
CA LYS A 25 8.56 -14.04 6.71
C LYS A 25 7.20 -14.46 6.13
N ASP A 26 7.22 -15.14 4.97
CA ASP A 26 6.03 -15.59 4.25
C ASP A 26 5.07 -14.46 3.81
N ALA A 27 5.59 -13.24 3.59
CA ALA A 27 4.86 -12.17 2.91
C ALA A 27 4.61 -12.54 1.45
N GLU A 28 3.43 -12.18 0.91
CA GLU A 28 3.10 -12.40 -0.51
C GLU A 28 3.93 -11.47 -1.41
N VAL A 29 4.66 -12.06 -2.36
CA VAL A 29 5.63 -11.33 -3.18
C VAL A 29 4.98 -10.21 -3.98
N VAL A 30 3.87 -10.49 -4.66
CA VAL A 30 3.22 -9.51 -5.53
C VAL A 30 2.63 -8.34 -4.71
N ASP A 31 2.18 -8.60 -3.49
CA ASP A 31 1.59 -7.57 -2.62
C ASP A 31 2.57 -6.43 -2.29
N PHE A 32 3.87 -6.73 -2.19
CA PHE A 32 4.90 -5.72 -1.92
C PHE A 32 5.68 -5.29 -3.17
N ALA A 33 5.92 -6.23 -4.10
CA ALA A 33 6.70 -5.93 -5.30
C ALA A 33 5.91 -5.08 -6.31
N ALA A 34 4.58 -5.27 -6.41
CA ALA A 34 3.75 -4.52 -7.35
C ALA A 34 3.73 -3.00 -7.03
N PRO A 35 3.40 -2.54 -5.81
CA PRO A 35 3.46 -1.11 -5.50
C PRO A 35 4.88 -0.55 -5.60
N HIS A 36 5.92 -1.32 -5.21
CA HIS A 36 7.30 -0.93 -5.41
C HIS A 36 7.62 -0.74 -6.90
N GLY A 37 7.15 -1.64 -7.77
CA GLY A 37 7.32 -1.56 -9.21
C GLY A 37 6.67 -0.32 -9.83
N VAL A 38 5.46 0.06 -9.37
CA VAL A 38 4.79 1.30 -9.81
C VAL A 38 5.66 2.52 -9.47
N PHE A 39 6.17 2.61 -8.24
CA PHE A 39 7.06 3.69 -7.82
C PHE A 39 8.39 3.69 -8.60
N SER A 40 8.95 2.52 -8.87
CA SER A 40 10.17 2.36 -9.68
C SER A 40 10.01 2.94 -11.09
N VAL A 41 8.85 2.74 -11.72
CA VAL A 41 8.56 3.32 -13.04
C VAL A 41 8.26 4.82 -12.91
N ALA A 42 7.42 5.22 -11.94
CA ALA A 42 7.08 6.61 -11.70
C ALA A 42 8.31 7.49 -11.41
N ARG A 43 9.31 6.95 -10.71
CA ARG A 43 10.57 7.63 -10.42
C ARG A 43 11.34 8.05 -11.67
N ARG A 44 11.12 7.39 -12.82
CA ARG A 44 11.74 7.79 -14.10
C ARG A 44 11.24 9.16 -14.58
N PHE A 45 10.04 9.55 -14.16
CA PHE A 45 9.39 10.82 -14.50
C PHE A 45 9.50 11.85 -13.38
N ASN A 46 9.52 11.41 -12.11
CA ASN A 46 9.74 12.25 -10.95
C ASN A 46 10.77 11.58 -10.00
N PRO A 47 12.07 11.97 -10.05
CA PRO A 47 13.12 11.37 -9.20
C PRO A 47 12.92 11.53 -7.70
N GLU A 48 12.04 12.43 -7.26
CA GLU A 48 11.72 12.66 -5.84
C GLU A 48 10.81 11.57 -5.24
N LEU A 49 10.28 10.67 -6.09
CA LEU A 49 9.53 9.49 -5.64
C LEU A 49 10.48 8.38 -5.21
N ASP A 50 10.17 7.75 -4.08
CA ASP A 50 11.00 6.65 -3.55
C ASP A 50 10.13 5.53 -2.98
N ALA A 51 10.58 4.29 -3.11
CA ALA A 51 10.01 3.13 -2.45
C ALA A 51 11.13 2.25 -1.91
N PHE A 52 10.99 1.81 -0.67
CA PHE A 52 12.01 1.02 0.01
C PHE A 52 11.38 -0.01 0.95
N LEU A 53 12.15 -1.07 1.23
CA LEU A 53 11.72 -2.17 2.09
C LEU A 53 12.10 -1.89 3.55
N VAL A 54 11.19 -2.17 4.46
CA VAL A 54 11.37 -2.06 5.91
C VAL A 54 11.09 -3.41 6.56
N ALA A 55 11.91 -3.83 7.53
CA ALA A 55 11.67 -5.05 8.30
C ALA A 55 11.87 -4.82 9.81
N ASP A 56 11.61 -5.84 10.62
CA ASP A 56 11.87 -5.78 12.06
C ASP A 56 13.37 -5.68 12.41
N ALA A 57 14.23 -6.17 11.50
CA ALA A 57 15.68 -6.16 11.64
C ALA A 57 16.37 -6.18 10.27
N MET A 58 17.62 -5.71 10.21
CA MET A 58 18.47 -5.69 9.01
C MET A 58 19.06 -7.10 8.76
N ARG A 59 18.23 -8.00 8.25
CA ARG A 59 18.60 -9.37 7.86
C ARG A 59 17.78 -9.82 6.65
N PRO A 60 18.27 -10.80 5.86
CA PRO A 60 17.47 -11.37 4.78
C PRO A 60 16.12 -11.90 5.29
N VAL A 61 15.07 -11.57 4.56
CA VAL A 61 13.71 -12.01 4.84
C VAL A 61 13.26 -12.97 3.75
N GLN A 62 12.97 -14.21 4.13
CA GLN A 62 12.40 -15.20 3.23
C GLN A 62 10.89 -14.98 3.14
N THR A 63 10.41 -14.55 1.98
CA THR A 63 9.01 -14.37 1.66
C THR A 63 8.42 -15.65 1.06
N GLN A 64 7.19 -15.60 0.54
CA GLN A 64 6.56 -16.78 -0.05
C GLN A 64 7.38 -17.38 -1.21
N ALA A 65 7.18 -18.66 -1.44
CA ALA A 65 7.86 -19.45 -2.49
C ALA A 65 9.40 -19.39 -2.42
N GLY A 66 9.97 -19.08 -1.25
CA GLY A 66 11.41 -19.03 -1.05
C GLY A 66 12.09 -17.77 -1.60
N PHE A 67 11.33 -16.80 -2.10
CA PHE A 67 11.89 -15.53 -2.54
C PHE A 67 12.46 -14.76 -1.35
N THR A 68 13.74 -14.37 -1.43
CA THR A 68 14.43 -13.72 -0.32
C THR A 68 14.78 -12.28 -0.69
N VAL A 69 14.47 -11.34 0.20
CA VAL A 69 14.78 -9.92 0.05
C VAL A 69 15.62 -9.43 1.20
N LEU A 70 16.42 -8.39 0.94
CA LEU A 70 17.13 -7.64 1.97
C LEU A 70 16.40 -6.30 2.18
N PRO A 71 15.97 -5.96 3.42
CA PRO A 71 15.35 -4.67 3.67
C PRO A 71 16.37 -3.54 3.55
N ASN A 72 15.90 -2.34 3.21
CA ASN A 72 16.69 -1.13 3.20
C ASN A 72 16.87 -0.53 4.61
N TYR A 73 15.85 -0.75 5.47
CA TYR A 73 15.81 -0.24 6.84
C TYR A 73 15.16 -1.25 7.79
N SER A 74 15.52 -1.15 9.06
CA SER A 74 14.81 -1.80 10.16
C SER A 74 13.87 -0.81 10.87
N PHE A 75 13.00 -1.30 11.75
CA PHE A 75 12.16 -0.44 12.58
C PHE A 75 12.98 0.50 13.48
N SER A 76 14.17 0.08 13.90
CA SER A 76 15.06 0.91 14.73
C SER A 76 15.66 2.10 13.99
N ASP A 77 15.80 2.03 12.66
CA ASP A 77 16.32 3.12 11.84
C ASP A 77 15.32 4.27 11.69
N ARG A 78 14.02 4.01 11.93
CA ARG A 78 12.94 4.99 11.85
C ARG A 78 12.99 5.84 10.58
N PRO A 79 13.03 5.23 9.37
CA PRO A 79 13.12 5.99 8.13
C PRO A 79 11.90 6.89 7.98
N SER A 80 12.10 8.13 7.56
CA SER A 80 10.97 9.02 7.23
C SER A 80 10.24 8.47 6.01
N MET A 81 8.91 8.47 6.06
CA MET A 81 8.04 8.01 4.97
C MET A 81 6.69 8.71 5.01
N ASP A 82 6.07 8.83 3.84
CA ASP A 82 4.75 9.43 3.67
C ASP A 82 3.64 8.38 3.68
N ALA A 83 3.99 7.14 3.35
CA ALA A 83 3.12 5.97 3.48
C ALA A 83 3.88 4.75 3.98
N PHE A 84 3.23 3.95 4.82
CA PHE A 84 3.68 2.64 5.27
C PHE A 84 2.73 1.57 4.77
N LEU A 85 3.24 0.62 3.97
CA LEU A 85 2.46 -0.42 3.35
C LEU A 85 2.74 -1.78 4.00
N ILE A 86 1.67 -2.46 4.40
CA ILE A 86 1.72 -3.83 4.90
C ILE A 86 1.15 -4.78 3.83
N PRO A 87 1.95 -5.68 3.26
CA PRO A 87 1.48 -6.72 2.35
C PRO A 87 0.73 -7.83 3.11
N GLY A 88 0.04 -8.67 2.37
CA GLY A 88 -0.48 -9.92 2.91
C GLY A 88 0.50 -11.07 2.83
N GLY A 89 -0.05 -12.26 2.79
CA GLY A 89 0.69 -13.53 2.77
C GLY A 89 0.41 -14.38 4.00
N TYR A 90 0.94 -15.60 4.03
CA TYR A 90 0.71 -16.53 5.14
C TYR A 90 1.27 -16.01 6.46
N GLY A 91 2.37 -15.27 6.41
CA GLY A 91 3.01 -14.68 7.58
C GLY A 91 2.15 -13.67 8.34
N THR A 92 1.11 -13.08 7.73
CA THR A 92 0.21 -12.13 8.43
C THR A 92 -0.39 -12.70 9.71
N ARG A 93 -0.56 -14.03 9.81
CA ARG A 93 -1.10 -14.69 11.02
C ARG A 93 -0.17 -14.47 12.22
N GLN A 94 1.14 -14.49 12.00
CA GLN A 94 2.14 -14.23 13.03
C GLN A 94 2.22 -12.72 13.31
N GLU A 95 2.18 -11.92 12.26
CA GLU A 95 2.25 -10.46 12.34
C GLU A 95 1.05 -9.81 13.05
N LEU A 96 -0.11 -10.49 13.10
CA LEU A 96 -1.25 -10.07 13.94
C LEU A 96 -0.88 -9.90 15.42
N HIS A 97 0.16 -10.59 15.90
CA HIS A 97 0.60 -10.60 17.29
C HIS A 97 2.01 -10.00 17.46
N ASN A 98 2.57 -9.40 16.42
CA ASN A 98 3.89 -8.79 16.47
C ASN A 98 3.84 -7.43 17.18
N GLY A 99 4.15 -7.42 18.48
CA GLY A 99 4.17 -6.20 19.30
C GLY A 99 5.11 -5.12 18.76
N ARG A 100 6.28 -5.51 18.23
CA ARG A 100 7.26 -4.56 17.64
C ARG A 100 6.69 -3.85 16.40
N LEU A 101 5.96 -4.59 15.54
CA LEU A 101 5.26 -3.99 14.41
C LEU A 101 4.18 -3.02 14.89
N HIS A 102 3.39 -3.41 15.89
CA HIS A 102 2.34 -2.54 16.43
C HIS A 102 2.91 -1.25 17.05
N GLU A 103 4.04 -1.34 17.76
CA GLU A 103 4.75 -0.17 18.31
C GLU A 103 5.30 0.72 17.18
N PHE A 104 5.90 0.13 16.15
CA PHE A 104 6.38 0.87 14.99
C PHE A 104 5.24 1.63 14.31
N ILE A 105 4.11 0.97 14.03
CA ILE A 105 2.93 1.62 13.42
C ILE A 105 2.43 2.79 14.27
N ARG A 106 2.35 2.63 15.62
CA ARG A 106 1.93 3.72 16.51
C ARG A 106 2.92 4.88 16.56
N SER A 107 4.20 4.63 16.28
CA SER A 107 5.23 5.66 16.26
C SER A 107 5.27 6.50 14.98
N LEU A 108 4.56 6.07 13.93
CA LEU A 108 4.49 6.80 12.66
C LEU A 108 3.69 8.10 12.84
N PRO A 109 4.13 9.21 12.23
CA PRO A 109 3.44 10.49 12.35
C PRO A 109 2.01 10.41 11.78
N GLU A 110 1.11 11.26 12.28
CA GLU A 110 -0.28 11.34 11.80
C GLU A 110 -0.39 11.61 10.30
N SER A 111 0.56 12.32 9.73
CA SER A 111 0.66 12.56 8.29
C SER A 111 1.02 11.33 7.46
N CYS A 112 1.60 10.29 8.07
CA CYS A 112 1.94 9.06 7.38
C CYS A 112 0.69 8.24 7.09
N LEU A 113 0.47 7.91 5.81
CA LEU A 113 -0.61 7.02 5.39
C LEU A 113 -0.31 5.59 5.85
N LEU A 114 -1.32 4.95 6.40
CA LEU A 114 -1.28 3.52 6.75
C LEU A 114 -1.95 2.74 5.64
N THR A 115 -1.20 1.94 4.90
CA THR A 115 -1.71 1.28 3.70
C THR A 115 -1.52 -0.22 3.76
N SER A 116 -2.39 -0.98 3.09
CA SER A 116 -2.28 -2.43 3.07
C SER A 116 -2.76 -3.04 1.76
N VAL A 117 -2.20 -4.18 1.43
CA VAL A 117 -2.65 -5.04 0.32
C VAL A 117 -3.02 -6.39 0.90
N CYS A 118 -4.06 -7.04 0.33
CA CYS A 118 -4.45 -8.40 0.70
C CYS A 118 -4.75 -8.55 2.20
N THR A 119 -4.21 -9.58 2.85
CA THR A 119 -4.41 -9.84 4.28
C THR A 119 -3.66 -8.86 5.21
N GLY A 120 -2.87 -7.93 4.68
CA GLY A 120 -2.21 -6.88 5.46
C GLY A 120 -3.19 -6.02 6.28
N SER A 121 -4.41 -5.80 5.78
CA SER A 121 -5.45 -5.05 6.51
C SER A 121 -5.90 -5.73 7.82
N TRP A 122 -5.67 -7.03 7.99
CA TRP A 122 -5.96 -7.72 9.26
C TRP A 122 -5.16 -7.13 10.42
N ILE A 123 -3.93 -6.69 10.17
CA ILE A 123 -3.06 -6.09 11.20
C ILE A 123 -3.68 -4.79 11.69
N TYR A 124 -4.11 -3.91 10.80
CA TYR A 124 -4.82 -2.68 11.19
C TYR A 124 -6.15 -2.97 11.89
N GLY A 125 -6.88 -3.99 11.43
CA GLY A 125 -8.10 -4.47 12.09
C GLY A 125 -7.85 -4.94 13.51
N LYS A 126 -6.81 -5.76 13.72
CA LYS A 126 -6.39 -6.26 15.04
C LYS A 126 -6.00 -5.15 16.01
N MET A 127 -5.43 -4.06 15.48
CA MET A 127 -5.06 -2.88 16.26
C MET A 127 -6.25 -1.94 16.57
N GLY A 128 -7.46 -2.23 16.06
CA GLY A 128 -8.64 -1.38 16.19
C GLY A 128 -8.63 -0.13 15.30
N LEU A 129 -7.66 -0.01 14.39
CA LEU A 129 -7.50 1.17 13.54
C LEU A 129 -8.55 1.27 12.43
N LEU A 130 -9.30 0.20 12.17
CA LEU A 130 -10.38 0.16 11.18
C LEU A 130 -11.78 0.43 11.77
N ASP A 131 -11.89 0.68 13.07
CA ASP A 131 -13.17 0.88 13.74
C ASP A 131 -13.94 2.07 13.12
N GLY A 132 -15.16 1.80 12.61
CA GLY A 132 -16.01 2.79 11.95
C GLY A 132 -15.60 3.19 10.53
N LEU A 133 -14.46 2.70 10.04
CA LEU A 133 -13.95 3.01 8.69
C LEU A 133 -14.35 1.96 7.67
N PRO A 134 -14.51 2.33 6.38
CA PRO A 134 -14.59 1.34 5.32
C PRO A 134 -13.23 0.72 5.08
N ALA A 135 -13.22 -0.59 4.80
CA ALA A 135 -11.99 -1.32 4.52
C ALA A 135 -12.25 -2.51 3.59
N THR A 136 -11.24 -2.86 2.82
CA THR A 136 -11.26 -4.03 1.94
C THR A 136 -10.09 -4.98 2.23
N ASN A 137 -10.18 -6.16 1.64
CA ASN A 137 -9.20 -7.24 1.73
C ASN A 137 -9.30 -8.11 0.48
N ARG A 138 -8.50 -9.18 0.39
CA ARG A 138 -8.62 -10.19 -0.64
C ARG A 138 -10.00 -10.88 -0.55
N LYS A 139 -10.71 -10.96 -1.70
CA LYS A 139 -12.09 -11.46 -1.81
C LYS A 139 -12.17 -12.94 -2.13
N GLU A 140 -11.09 -13.51 -2.63
CA GLU A 140 -11.02 -14.92 -3.00
C GLU A 140 -10.12 -15.69 -2.03
N GLY A 141 -10.56 -16.86 -1.61
CA GLY A 141 -9.75 -17.82 -0.87
C GLY A 141 -9.00 -18.76 -1.80
N ASP A 142 -8.03 -19.47 -1.26
CA ASP A 142 -7.43 -20.62 -1.93
C ASP A 142 -7.55 -21.88 -1.05
N ARG A 143 -7.21 -23.04 -1.64
CA ARG A 143 -7.34 -24.33 -0.95
C ARG A 143 -6.32 -24.53 0.17
N VAL A 144 -5.23 -23.76 0.15
CA VAL A 144 -4.10 -23.90 1.07
C VAL A 144 -4.25 -22.93 2.25
N GLU A 145 -4.85 -21.77 2.00
CA GLU A 145 -5.00 -20.70 2.98
C GLU A 145 -6.16 -20.93 3.95
N GLN A 146 -6.35 -22.13 4.43
CA GLN A 146 -7.46 -22.46 5.32
C GLN A 146 -7.54 -21.48 6.51
N THR A 147 -8.21 -20.36 6.26
CA THR A 147 -9.05 -19.72 7.25
C THR A 147 -10.07 -20.76 7.73
N PRO A 148 -10.70 -20.60 8.89
CA PRO A 148 -11.70 -21.54 9.37
C PRO A 148 -12.56 -22.04 8.20
N PRO A 149 -12.92 -23.33 8.13
CA PRO A 149 -13.60 -23.90 6.97
C PRO A 149 -14.74 -23.02 6.48
N GLY A 150 -14.73 -22.67 5.19
CA GLY A 150 -15.78 -21.87 4.56
C GLY A 150 -15.63 -20.35 4.62
N LYS A 151 -14.55 -19.80 5.20
CA LYS A 151 -14.32 -18.34 5.21
C LYS A 151 -13.21 -17.93 4.24
N ILE A 152 -13.45 -16.88 3.48
CA ILE A 152 -12.47 -16.20 2.64
C ILE A 152 -11.78 -15.04 3.42
N PRO A 153 -10.64 -14.53 2.97
CA PRO A 153 -9.88 -13.50 3.72
C PRO A 153 -10.68 -12.25 4.11
N ILE A 154 -11.59 -11.78 3.25
CA ILE A 154 -12.42 -10.60 3.56
C ILE A 154 -13.44 -10.88 4.67
N ASP A 155 -13.98 -12.10 4.77
CA ASP A 155 -14.87 -12.50 5.87
C ASP A 155 -14.09 -12.56 7.18
N ARG A 156 -12.83 -13.01 7.11
CA ARG A 156 -11.93 -12.99 8.27
C ARG A 156 -11.62 -11.57 8.73
N LEU A 157 -11.53 -10.60 7.81
CA LEU A 157 -11.39 -9.19 8.19
C LEU A 157 -12.60 -8.73 9.02
N ALA A 158 -13.81 -9.11 8.62
CA ALA A 158 -15.03 -8.79 9.38
C ALA A 158 -15.01 -9.36 10.80
N ASP A 159 -14.45 -10.56 10.98
CA ASP A 159 -14.30 -11.15 12.33
C ASP A 159 -13.25 -10.40 13.17
N ILE A 160 -12.13 -10.02 12.57
CA ILE A 160 -11.01 -9.35 13.26
C ILE A 160 -11.37 -7.90 13.60
N ALA A 161 -12.08 -7.22 12.70
CA ALA A 161 -12.49 -5.83 12.82
C ALA A 161 -14.02 -5.69 12.71
N PRO A 162 -14.79 -6.13 13.72
CA PRO A 162 -16.26 -6.21 13.62
C PRO A 162 -16.96 -4.86 13.54
N LYS A 163 -16.24 -3.76 13.83
CA LYS A 163 -16.75 -2.39 13.67
C LYS A 163 -16.34 -1.74 12.34
N ALA A 164 -15.52 -2.40 11.53
CA ALA A 164 -15.18 -1.91 10.19
C ALA A 164 -16.36 -2.12 9.23
N ARG A 165 -16.52 -1.21 8.29
CA ARG A 165 -17.49 -1.36 7.18
C ARG A 165 -16.80 -2.07 6.03
N ILE A 166 -17.13 -3.35 5.82
CA ILE A 166 -16.48 -4.16 4.80
C ILE A 166 -16.94 -3.73 3.40
N SER A 167 -16.00 -3.35 2.57
CA SER A 167 -16.20 -3.01 1.15
C SER A 167 -15.59 -4.08 0.24
N ARG A 168 -16.19 -4.29 -0.92
CA ARG A 168 -15.66 -5.18 -1.95
C ARG A 168 -14.91 -4.45 -3.06
N ALA A 169 -14.78 -3.13 -2.98
CA ALA A 169 -13.97 -2.35 -3.92
C ALA A 169 -12.51 -2.83 -3.94
N ARG A 170 -11.80 -2.59 -5.04
CA ARG A 170 -10.40 -3.01 -5.18
C ARG A 170 -9.46 -2.19 -4.30
N VAL A 171 -9.73 -0.90 -4.15
CA VAL A 171 -9.04 0.02 -3.23
C VAL A 171 -10.09 0.82 -2.47
N VAL A 172 -9.89 0.98 -1.18
CA VAL A 172 -10.72 1.78 -0.28
C VAL A 172 -9.84 2.80 0.42
N ASP A 173 -10.09 4.07 0.16
CA ASP A 173 -9.40 5.20 0.81
C ASP A 173 -10.30 5.77 1.92
N ALA A 174 -9.95 5.51 3.15
CA ALA A 174 -10.62 6.01 4.34
C ALA A 174 -9.86 7.20 5.00
N GLY A 175 -9.11 7.97 4.21
CA GLY A 175 -8.34 9.12 4.68
C GLY A 175 -6.90 8.75 5.04
N ARG A 176 -6.59 8.59 6.33
CA ARG A 176 -5.25 8.14 6.76
C ARG A 176 -4.99 6.66 6.44
N ILE A 177 -6.04 5.86 6.36
CA ILE A 177 -5.92 4.42 6.10
C ILE A 177 -6.43 4.11 4.70
N VAL A 178 -5.61 3.42 3.92
CA VAL A 178 -5.97 2.95 2.58
C VAL A 178 -5.75 1.44 2.50
N THR A 179 -6.79 0.71 2.14
CA THR A 179 -6.72 -0.75 2.02
C THR A 179 -6.97 -1.18 0.58
N ALA A 180 -6.25 -2.19 0.10
CA ALA A 180 -6.45 -2.79 -1.21
C ALA A 180 -6.75 -4.29 -1.10
N GLY A 181 -7.42 -4.81 -2.11
CA GLY A 181 -7.68 -6.24 -2.27
C GLY A 181 -6.39 -7.06 -2.39
N GLY A 182 -6.51 -8.30 -2.79
CA GLY A 182 -5.36 -9.16 -3.02
C GLY A 182 -5.12 -9.29 -4.52
N ILE A 183 -4.17 -9.77 -4.82
CA ILE A 183 -2.74 -9.87 -4.94
C ILE A 183 -2.32 -8.79 -5.94
N ALA A 184 -2.97 -8.84 -7.16
CA ALA A 184 -2.75 -7.86 -8.21
C ALA A 184 -3.15 -6.43 -7.81
N SER A 185 -4.03 -6.25 -6.81
CA SER A 185 -4.44 -4.94 -6.29
C SER A 185 -3.28 -4.12 -5.68
N GLY A 186 -2.11 -4.72 -5.52
CA GLY A 186 -0.87 -3.98 -5.23
C GLY A 186 -0.50 -2.95 -6.31
N MET A 187 -0.82 -3.23 -7.60
CA MET A 187 -0.63 -2.26 -8.67
C MET A 187 -1.53 -1.04 -8.47
N GLU A 188 -2.83 -1.28 -8.22
CA GLU A 188 -3.81 -0.20 -8.00
C GLU A 188 -3.48 0.61 -6.74
N MET A 189 -2.97 -0.05 -5.69
CA MET A 189 -2.47 0.66 -4.51
C MET A 189 -1.32 1.59 -4.88
N GLY A 190 -0.36 1.13 -5.67
CA GLY A 190 0.74 1.97 -6.15
C GLY A 190 0.25 3.22 -6.91
N PHE A 191 -0.65 3.05 -7.87
CA PHE A 191 -1.25 4.16 -8.61
C PHE A 191 -2.07 5.09 -7.72
N HIS A 192 -2.81 4.55 -6.75
CA HIS A 192 -3.56 5.35 -5.79
C HIS A 192 -2.63 6.22 -4.94
N LEU A 193 -1.50 5.67 -4.50
CA LEU A 193 -0.49 6.42 -3.73
C LEU A 193 0.18 7.53 -4.55
N LEU A 194 0.40 7.36 -5.85
CA LEU A 194 0.85 8.44 -6.73
C LEU A 194 -0.16 9.60 -6.75
N ARG A 195 -1.47 9.30 -6.76
CA ARG A 195 -2.51 10.32 -6.64
C ARG A 195 -2.45 11.01 -5.28
N ARG A 196 -2.29 10.27 -4.20
CA ARG A 196 -2.15 10.82 -2.84
C ARG A 196 -0.87 11.65 -2.69
N ALA A 197 0.16 11.38 -3.48
CA ALA A 197 1.37 12.18 -3.60
C ALA A 197 1.16 13.50 -4.38
N GLY A 198 -0.04 13.75 -4.92
CA GLY A 198 -0.38 14.97 -5.65
C GLY A 198 -0.16 14.90 -7.16
N HIS A 199 0.15 13.72 -7.71
CA HIS A 199 0.25 13.55 -9.15
C HIS A 199 -1.13 13.55 -9.81
N ASP A 200 -1.23 14.20 -10.98
CA ASP A 200 -2.44 14.24 -11.78
C ASP A 200 -2.67 12.94 -12.56
N GLU A 201 -3.86 12.83 -13.14
CA GLU A 201 -4.27 11.66 -13.91
C GLU A 201 -3.41 11.45 -15.15
N GLN A 202 -2.87 12.50 -15.75
CA GLN A 202 -2.00 12.40 -16.92
C GLN A 202 -0.70 11.71 -16.56
N PHE A 203 -0.06 12.10 -15.45
CA PHE A 203 1.15 11.46 -14.94
C PHE A 203 0.91 9.98 -14.64
N ILE A 204 -0.18 9.67 -13.91
CA ILE A 204 -0.48 8.29 -13.49
C ILE A 204 -0.78 7.41 -14.70
N SER A 205 -1.54 7.92 -15.68
CA SER A 205 -1.82 7.20 -16.93
C SER A 205 -0.56 6.93 -17.74
N GLU A 206 0.41 7.86 -17.75
CA GLU A 206 1.68 7.67 -18.42
C GLU A 206 2.52 6.57 -17.75
N VAL A 207 2.55 6.54 -16.41
CA VAL A 207 3.19 5.45 -15.66
C VAL A 207 2.52 4.10 -16.01
N ALA A 208 1.18 4.05 -15.98
CA ALA A 208 0.43 2.85 -16.32
C ALA A 208 0.67 2.40 -17.78
N ARG A 209 0.80 3.34 -18.71
CA ARG A 209 1.12 3.07 -20.11
C ARG A 209 2.50 2.43 -20.27
N VAL A 210 3.52 2.97 -19.61
CA VAL A 210 4.89 2.43 -19.64
C VAL A 210 4.97 1.04 -19.00
N MET A 211 4.12 0.78 -18.03
CA MET A 211 3.98 -0.55 -17.42
C MET A 211 3.14 -1.53 -18.25
N GLU A 212 2.64 -1.12 -19.43
CA GLU A 212 1.68 -1.89 -20.23
C GLU A 212 0.40 -2.29 -19.46
N TYR A 213 0.04 -1.48 -18.45
CA TYR A 213 -1.09 -1.71 -17.54
C TYR A 213 -2.29 -0.77 -17.80
N ALA A 214 -2.28 0.02 -18.88
CA ALA A 214 -3.24 1.09 -19.13
C ALA A 214 -4.70 0.61 -19.10
N LYS A 215 -5.04 -0.51 -19.76
CA LYS A 215 -6.42 -1.04 -19.77
C LYS A 215 -6.90 -1.46 -18.37
N ALA A 216 -6.05 -2.11 -17.59
CA ALA A 216 -6.38 -2.50 -16.22
C ALA A 216 -6.52 -1.28 -15.31
N TYR A 217 -5.68 -0.26 -15.53
CA TYR A 217 -5.77 0.99 -14.79
C TYR A 217 -7.09 1.74 -15.07
N GLU A 218 -7.56 1.79 -16.31
CA GLU A 218 -8.86 2.37 -16.66
C GLU A 218 -10.03 1.68 -15.96
N LEU A 219 -10.01 0.36 -15.88
CA LEU A 219 -11.01 -0.40 -15.13
C LEU A 219 -10.96 -0.08 -13.64
N TYR A 220 -9.75 -0.07 -13.05
CA TYR A 220 -9.56 0.23 -11.64
C TYR A 220 -10.04 1.62 -11.26
N ARG A 221 -9.70 2.66 -12.00
CA ARG A 221 -10.05 4.05 -11.62
C ARG A 221 -11.57 4.28 -11.49
N ASN A 222 -12.38 3.37 -12.08
CA ASN A 222 -13.82 3.38 -11.99
C ASN A 222 -14.37 2.47 -10.87
N ASP A 223 -13.53 1.66 -10.22
CA ASP A 223 -13.89 0.66 -9.17
C ASP A 223 -13.18 0.93 -7.83
N ARG A 224 -12.87 2.17 -7.53
CA ARG A 224 -12.32 2.58 -6.22
C ARG A 224 -13.40 3.24 -5.37
N GLU A 225 -13.28 3.07 -4.06
CA GLU A 225 -14.12 3.74 -3.07
C GLU A 225 -13.26 4.73 -2.27
N GLU A 226 -13.69 5.98 -2.23
CA GLU A 226 -13.06 7.04 -1.43
C GLU A 226 -14.11 7.65 -0.50
N VAL A 227 -13.77 7.79 0.78
CA VAL A 227 -14.62 8.53 1.73
C VAL A 227 -14.43 10.01 1.46
N ALA A 228 -15.54 10.75 1.29
CA ALA A 228 -15.50 12.19 1.15
C ALA A 228 -14.74 12.81 2.35
N ARG A 229 -13.80 13.68 2.05
CA ARG A 229 -12.96 14.38 3.04
C ARG A 229 -13.67 15.60 3.59
#